data_2b2789b104e7187af452e0ae5e8fb33a
#
_entry.id   2b2789b104e7187af452e0ae5e8fb33a
#
_cell.length_a   1.000
_cell.length_b   1.000
_cell.length_c   1.000
_cell.angle_alpha   90.00
_cell.angle_beta   90.00
_cell.angle_gamma   90.00
#
_symmetry.space_group_name_H-M   'P 1'
#
loop_
_entity.id
_entity.type
_entity.pdbx_description
1 polymer ?
#
loop_
_entity_poly.entity_id
_entity_poly.type
_entity_poly.pdbx_seq_one_letter_code
_entity_poly.pdbx_strand_id
1 'polypeptide(L)'
;MPALTAEQKEHFEEYGFVRVENVFDPEATIDPVIDEYAGVLDSLAEKLFAEGKITSTYSELEFGDRVTKIYVESNEVHNQYFDFSLPQNGVLSDTPFWAGPAVFNALTAPGVIDVAESVVGGEVYSNPVQHVRIKIPESVSPRDENGNVMFGVSPWHQDAGVINEAADKTNLLTVWFPLMDAGVENGCLTVVPGSHRGELLTHCPGYKDRPGLQIPENLFNVGDSMPVPVKKGDVLLLTKRTVHASLP
;
A
#
# COMPACT_ATOMS: atom_id res chain seq x y z
N MET A 1 -21.98 -4.15 -9.34
CA MET A 1 -21.93 -2.95 -8.49
C MET A 1 -21.77 -1.73 -9.36
N PRO A 2 -22.09 -0.52 -8.91
CA PRO A 2 -22.07 0.60 -9.83
C PRO A 2 -20.64 0.98 -10.19
N ALA A 3 -20.40 1.15 -11.49
CA ALA A 3 -19.35 2.02 -12.00
C ALA A 3 -19.41 3.37 -11.27
N LEU A 4 -18.31 4.15 -11.29
CA LEU A 4 -18.31 5.49 -10.67
C LEU A 4 -19.53 6.30 -11.12
N THR A 5 -20.17 6.98 -10.18
CA THR A 5 -21.22 7.95 -10.50
C THR A 5 -20.64 9.13 -11.28
N ALA A 6 -21.51 9.92 -11.93
CA ALA A 6 -21.06 11.12 -12.64
C ALA A 6 -20.34 12.11 -11.72
N GLU A 7 -20.84 12.29 -10.49
CA GLU A 7 -20.22 13.14 -9.46
C GLU A 7 -18.84 12.62 -9.03
N GLN A 8 -18.70 11.30 -8.84
CA GLN A 8 -17.41 10.69 -8.53
C GLN A 8 -16.38 10.85 -9.65
N LYS A 9 -16.83 10.74 -10.92
CA LYS A 9 -15.97 10.98 -12.09
C LYS A 9 -15.51 12.45 -12.16
N GLU A 10 -16.42 13.38 -11.96
CA GLU A 10 -16.11 14.80 -11.92
C GLU A 10 -15.12 15.12 -10.80
N HIS A 11 -15.34 14.57 -9.60
CA HIS A 11 -14.42 14.71 -8.48
C HIS A 11 -13.03 14.14 -8.82
N PHE A 12 -12.96 12.94 -9.42
CA PHE A 12 -11.69 12.32 -9.81
C PHE A 12 -10.95 13.15 -10.86
N GLU A 13 -11.66 13.70 -11.86
CA GLU A 13 -11.09 14.57 -12.88
C GLU A 13 -10.63 15.91 -12.29
N GLU A 14 -11.35 16.45 -11.31
CA GLU A 14 -11.00 17.72 -10.68
C GLU A 14 -9.87 17.59 -9.68
N TYR A 15 -9.87 16.58 -8.82
CA TYR A 15 -8.93 16.48 -7.71
C TYR A 15 -7.83 15.42 -7.87
N GLY A 16 -7.96 14.50 -8.84
CA GLY A 16 -6.98 13.46 -9.11
C GLY A 16 -7.11 12.23 -8.21
N PHE A 17 -8.13 12.17 -7.37
CA PHE A 17 -8.44 11.02 -6.53
C PHE A 17 -9.94 10.94 -6.25
N VAL A 18 -10.43 9.76 -5.88
CA VAL A 18 -11.80 9.59 -5.38
C VAL A 18 -11.89 8.36 -4.46
N ARG A 19 -12.60 8.49 -3.34
CA ARG A 19 -12.98 7.36 -2.51
C ARG A 19 -14.31 6.79 -3.01
N VAL A 20 -14.34 5.47 -3.21
CA VAL A 20 -15.54 4.73 -3.60
C VAL A 20 -15.90 3.77 -2.48
N GLU A 21 -17.10 3.89 -1.97
CA GLU A 21 -17.57 3.11 -0.84
C GLU A 21 -18.16 1.77 -1.28
N ASN A 22 -18.03 0.73 -0.43
CA ASN A 22 -18.64 -0.58 -0.59
C ASN A 22 -18.28 -1.27 -1.93
N VAL A 23 -17.02 -1.18 -2.35
CA VAL A 23 -16.51 -1.86 -3.55
C VAL A 23 -16.32 -3.34 -3.29
N PHE A 24 -15.91 -3.70 -2.06
CA PHE A 24 -15.81 -5.07 -1.60
C PHE A 24 -16.91 -5.40 -0.58
N ASP A 25 -17.32 -6.65 -0.56
CA ASP A 25 -17.90 -7.27 0.63
C ASP A 25 -16.72 -7.63 1.57
N PRO A 26 -16.59 -6.98 2.74
CA PRO A 26 -15.46 -7.21 3.61
C PRO A 26 -15.32 -8.66 4.08
N GLU A 27 -16.44 -9.30 4.46
CA GLU A 27 -16.42 -10.68 4.97
C GLU A 27 -16.11 -11.70 3.86
N ALA A 28 -16.63 -11.47 2.66
CA ALA A 28 -16.44 -12.40 1.54
C ALA A 28 -15.10 -12.21 0.80
N THR A 29 -14.48 -11.01 0.87
CA THR A 29 -13.31 -10.70 0.05
C THR A 29 -12.07 -10.32 0.86
N ILE A 30 -12.22 -9.45 1.86
CA ILE A 30 -11.06 -8.91 2.61
C ILE A 30 -10.66 -9.84 3.75
N ASP A 31 -11.61 -10.36 4.53
CA ASP A 31 -11.30 -11.28 5.64
C ASP A 31 -10.56 -12.53 5.20
N PRO A 32 -10.90 -13.19 4.07
CA PRO A 32 -10.11 -14.28 3.54
C PRO A 32 -8.64 -13.93 3.24
N VAL A 33 -8.33 -12.68 2.87
CA VAL A 33 -6.94 -12.24 2.69
C VAL A 33 -6.21 -12.17 4.03
N ILE A 34 -6.87 -11.67 5.07
CA ILE A 34 -6.30 -11.63 6.42
C ILE A 34 -6.06 -13.04 6.96
N ASP A 35 -7.02 -13.94 6.77
CA ASP A 35 -6.89 -15.36 7.17
C ASP A 35 -5.73 -16.05 6.42
N GLU A 36 -5.59 -15.78 5.13
CA GLU A 36 -4.48 -16.30 4.31
C GLU A 36 -3.14 -15.77 4.82
N TYR A 37 -3.07 -14.48 5.15
CA TYR A 37 -1.86 -13.89 5.74
C TYR A 37 -1.58 -14.36 7.17
N ALA A 38 -2.58 -14.73 7.94
CA ALA A 38 -2.36 -15.39 9.24
C ALA A 38 -1.58 -16.69 9.08
N GLY A 39 -1.88 -17.50 8.06
CA GLY A 39 -1.12 -18.72 7.73
C GLY A 39 0.32 -18.44 7.29
N VAL A 40 0.55 -17.34 6.53
CA VAL A 40 1.91 -16.88 6.18
C VAL A 40 2.67 -16.48 7.44
N LEU A 41 2.01 -15.75 8.34
CA LEU A 41 2.59 -15.32 9.61
C LEU A 41 2.90 -16.51 10.55
N ASP A 42 2.07 -17.57 10.53
CA ASP A 42 2.37 -18.81 11.26
C ASP A 42 3.70 -19.41 10.82
N SER A 43 3.86 -19.60 9.51
CA SER A 43 5.09 -20.17 8.94
C SER A 43 6.33 -19.29 9.21
N LEU A 44 6.17 -17.97 9.13
CA LEU A 44 7.24 -17.02 9.47
C LEU A 44 7.61 -17.08 10.94
N ALA A 45 6.61 -17.09 11.84
CA ALA A 45 6.83 -17.15 13.28
C ALA A 45 7.54 -18.44 13.71
N GLU A 46 7.13 -19.59 13.15
CA GLU A 46 7.80 -20.88 13.39
C GLU A 46 9.26 -20.86 12.96
N LYS A 47 9.55 -20.30 11.79
CA LYS A 47 10.91 -20.12 11.28
C LYS A 47 11.75 -19.25 12.21
N LEU A 48 11.26 -18.07 12.57
CA LEU A 48 11.98 -17.13 13.44
C LEU A 48 12.20 -17.69 14.85
N PHE A 49 11.22 -18.44 15.38
CA PHE A 49 11.34 -19.12 16.65
C PHE A 49 12.43 -20.22 16.59
N ALA A 50 12.44 -21.02 15.54
CA ALA A 50 13.47 -22.05 15.33
C ALA A 50 14.88 -21.45 15.16
N GLU A 51 14.99 -20.26 14.58
CA GLU A 51 16.23 -19.49 14.45
C GLU A 51 16.63 -18.76 15.75
N GLY A 52 15.79 -18.79 16.78
CA GLY A 52 16.03 -18.10 18.05
C GLY A 52 15.93 -16.56 17.98
N LYS A 53 15.28 -16.02 16.92
CA LYS A 53 15.06 -14.60 16.71
C LYS A 53 13.87 -14.05 17.51
N ILE A 54 12.93 -14.93 17.88
CA ILE A 54 11.81 -14.62 18.75
C ILE A 54 11.66 -15.69 19.83
N THR A 55 11.04 -15.35 20.95
CA THR A 55 10.90 -16.26 22.11
C THR A 55 9.61 -17.06 22.12
N SER A 56 8.63 -16.68 21.29
CA SER A 56 7.35 -17.40 21.11
C SER A 56 6.83 -17.15 19.70
N THR A 57 5.93 -18.01 19.22
CA THR A 57 5.22 -17.80 17.95
C THR A 57 4.04 -16.81 18.09
N TYR A 58 3.66 -16.44 19.30
CA TYR A 58 2.60 -15.48 19.60
C TYR A 58 1.26 -15.78 18.92
N SER A 59 0.95 -17.09 18.80
CA SER A 59 -0.27 -17.56 18.09
C SER A 59 -1.58 -17.18 18.80
N GLU A 60 -1.49 -16.74 20.05
CA GLU A 60 -2.63 -16.27 20.86
C GLU A 60 -3.03 -14.82 20.58
N LEU A 61 -2.20 -14.08 19.83
CA LEU A 61 -2.45 -12.66 19.51
C LEU A 61 -3.20 -12.52 18.19
N GLU A 62 -4.00 -11.46 18.09
CA GLU A 62 -4.62 -11.04 16.84
C GLU A 62 -3.54 -10.64 15.81
N PHE A 63 -3.86 -10.75 14.51
CA PHE A 63 -2.89 -10.61 13.41
C PHE A 63 -2.03 -9.35 13.52
N GLY A 64 -2.61 -8.17 13.73
CA GLY A 64 -1.87 -6.89 13.79
C GLY A 64 -0.92 -6.80 14.99
N ASP A 65 -1.39 -7.21 16.17
CA ASP A 65 -0.59 -7.24 17.40
C ASP A 65 0.54 -8.27 17.28
N ARG A 66 0.24 -9.41 16.68
CA ARG A 66 1.20 -10.49 16.44
C ARG A 66 2.32 -10.07 15.50
N VAL A 67 1.99 -9.44 14.37
CA VAL A 67 2.98 -8.87 13.43
C VAL A 67 3.86 -7.86 14.16
N THR A 68 3.24 -6.92 14.89
CA THR A 68 3.97 -5.91 15.65
C THR A 68 4.95 -6.55 16.62
N LYS A 69 4.48 -7.54 17.39
CA LYS A 69 5.31 -8.24 18.38
C LYS A 69 6.50 -8.97 17.75
N ILE A 70 6.26 -9.67 16.64
CA ILE A 70 7.30 -10.43 15.91
C ILE A 70 8.34 -9.47 15.31
N TYR A 71 7.92 -8.38 14.67
CA TYR A 71 8.84 -7.42 14.06
C TYR A 71 9.71 -6.72 15.12
N VAL A 72 9.10 -6.30 16.23
CA VAL A 72 9.83 -5.64 17.33
C VAL A 72 10.86 -6.59 17.94
N GLU A 73 10.49 -7.85 18.20
CA GLU A 73 11.37 -8.79 18.89
C GLU A 73 12.51 -9.30 17.99
N SER A 74 12.20 -9.60 16.72
CA SER A 74 13.22 -9.99 15.75
C SER A 74 14.13 -8.83 15.33
N ASN A 75 13.71 -7.58 15.61
CA ASN A 75 14.33 -6.35 15.13
C ASN A 75 14.49 -6.34 13.58
N GLU A 76 13.58 -6.98 12.87
CA GLU A 76 13.58 -7.11 11.42
C GLU A 76 12.18 -6.79 10.86
N VAL A 77 12.12 -6.32 9.62
CA VAL A 77 10.88 -6.13 8.86
C VAL A 77 10.74 -7.25 7.85
N HIS A 78 9.62 -7.96 7.90
CA HIS A 78 9.38 -9.16 7.12
C HIS A 78 8.30 -8.98 6.04
N ASN A 79 8.05 -7.74 5.58
CA ASN A 79 6.97 -7.42 4.65
C ASN A 79 7.00 -8.23 3.35
N GLN A 80 8.20 -8.62 2.88
CA GLN A 80 8.36 -9.38 1.64
C GLN A 80 7.66 -10.75 1.68
N TYR A 81 7.44 -11.34 2.88
CA TYR A 81 6.69 -12.60 3.01
C TYR A 81 5.22 -12.47 2.64
N PHE A 82 4.66 -11.27 2.72
CA PHE A 82 3.25 -10.97 2.44
C PHE A 82 3.05 -10.29 1.09
N ASP A 83 4.13 -9.80 0.48
CA ASP A 83 4.07 -9.09 -0.79
C ASP A 83 3.96 -10.08 -1.96
N PHE A 84 3.15 -9.76 -2.93
CA PHE A 84 3.01 -10.52 -4.18
C PHE A 84 3.80 -9.90 -5.35
N SER A 85 4.60 -8.89 -5.07
CA SER A 85 5.64 -8.34 -5.96
C SER A 85 7.03 -8.73 -5.46
N LEU A 86 7.91 -9.06 -6.37
CA LEU A 86 9.32 -9.24 -6.06
C LEU A 86 10.00 -7.88 -5.82
N PRO A 87 11.01 -7.80 -4.95
CA PRO A 87 11.75 -6.57 -4.74
C PRO A 87 12.45 -6.14 -6.03
N GLN A 88 12.59 -4.83 -6.23
CA GLN A 88 13.21 -4.28 -7.43
C GLN A 88 14.69 -4.66 -7.57
N ASN A 89 15.38 -4.89 -6.45
CA ASN A 89 16.78 -5.26 -6.39
C ASN A 89 17.01 -6.42 -5.42
N GLY A 90 18.03 -7.20 -5.65
CA GLY A 90 18.45 -8.27 -4.73
C GLY A 90 17.52 -9.49 -4.72
N VAL A 91 16.87 -9.80 -5.83
CA VAL A 91 16.05 -11.03 -5.96
C VAL A 91 16.97 -12.25 -5.98
N LEU A 92 16.72 -13.15 -5.05
CA LEU A 92 17.37 -14.46 -4.93
C LEU A 92 16.35 -15.57 -5.22
N SER A 93 16.86 -16.81 -5.38
CA SER A 93 16.01 -17.97 -5.68
C SER A 93 15.02 -18.30 -4.53
N ASP A 94 15.32 -17.86 -3.33
CA ASP A 94 14.55 -18.05 -2.10
C ASP A 94 13.90 -16.74 -1.58
N THR A 95 13.92 -15.68 -2.37
CA THR A 95 13.20 -14.44 -2.04
C THR A 95 11.73 -14.76 -1.81
N PRO A 96 11.18 -14.53 -0.61
CA PRO A 96 9.80 -14.84 -0.33
C PRO A 96 8.87 -13.90 -1.09
N PHE A 97 7.73 -14.41 -1.49
CA PHE A 97 6.58 -13.62 -1.95
C PHE A 97 5.32 -14.48 -1.76
N TRP A 98 4.18 -13.82 -1.72
CA TRP A 98 2.91 -14.51 -1.56
C TRP A 98 1.89 -14.09 -2.63
N ALA A 99 1.45 -15.05 -3.43
CA ALA A 99 0.44 -14.88 -4.47
C ALA A 99 -0.68 -15.92 -4.27
N GLY A 100 -1.31 -15.87 -3.12
CA GLY A 100 -2.33 -16.83 -2.74
C GLY A 100 -3.70 -16.57 -3.37
N PRO A 101 -4.61 -17.54 -3.27
CA PRO A 101 -5.92 -17.47 -3.89
C PRO A 101 -6.80 -16.33 -3.35
N ALA A 102 -6.73 -15.99 -2.06
CA ALA A 102 -7.52 -14.90 -1.50
C ALA A 102 -7.04 -13.54 -2.00
N VAL A 103 -5.73 -13.33 -2.08
CA VAL A 103 -5.14 -12.13 -2.70
C VAL A 103 -5.57 -12.00 -4.16
N PHE A 104 -5.47 -13.09 -4.93
CA PHE A 104 -5.91 -13.08 -6.33
C PHE A 104 -7.39 -12.75 -6.47
N ASN A 105 -8.26 -13.33 -5.63
CA ASN A 105 -9.69 -13.06 -5.63
C ASN A 105 -9.99 -11.60 -5.29
N ALA A 106 -9.27 -10.99 -4.35
CA ALA A 106 -9.44 -9.57 -4.02
C ALA A 106 -9.03 -8.67 -5.19
N LEU A 107 -7.89 -8.95 -5.85
CA LEU A 107 -7.42 -8.18 -7.01
C LEU A 107 -8.33 -8.29 -8.22
N THR A 108 -9.04 -9.40 -8.37
CA THR A 108 -9.94 -9.66 -9.50
C THR A 108 -11.41 -9.55 -9.12
N ALA A 109 -11.72 -9.01 -7.95
CA ALA A 109 -13.10 -8.84 -7.50
C ALA A 109 -13.88 -7.97 -8.50
N PRO A 110 -15.12 -8.36 -8.86
CA PRO A 110 -15.91 -7.62 -9.85
C PRO A 110 -16.03 -6.13 -9.52
N GLY A 111 -16.20 -5.77 -8.26
CA GLY A 111 -16.27 -4.36 -7.85
C GLY A 111 -15.00 -3.56 -8.15
N VAL A 112 -13.81 -4.17 -8.02
CA VAL A 112 -12.54 -3.53 -8.38
C VAL A 112 -12.44 -3.33 -9.89
N ILE A 113 -12.79 -4.35 -10.65
CA ILE A 113 -12.77 -4.28 -12.13
C ILE A 113 -13.74 -3.19 -12.60
N ASP A 114 -14.99 -3.18 -12.11
CA ASP A 114 -16.01 -2.21 -12.48
C ASP A 114 -15.56 -0.75 -12.24
N VAL A 115 -14.96 -0.47 -11.06
CA VAL A 115 -14.47 0.89 -10.77
C VAL A 115 -13.24 1.24 -11.63
N ALA A 116 -12.35 0.29 -11.88
CA ALA A 116 -11.20 0.51 -12.75
C ALA A 116 -11.62 0.78 -14.19
N GLU A 117 -12.50 -0.05 -14.79
CA GLU A 117 -13.04 0.14 -16.15
C GLU A 117 -13.72 1.48 -16.31
N SER A 118 -14.40 1.97 -15.26
CA SER A 118 -15.09 3.26 -15.32
C SER A 118 -14.16 4.46 -15.47
N VAL A 119 -12.86 4.29 -15.18
CA VAL A 119 -11.81 5.31 -15.29
C VAL A 119 -10.91 5.07 -16.49
N VAL A 120 -10.40 3.83 -16.66
CA VAL A 120 -9.38 3.55 -17.69
C VAL A 120 -9.97 3.05 -19.01
N GLY A 121 -11.23 2.63 -19.01
CA GLY A 121 -11.93 2.07 -20.18
C GLY A 121 -12.04 0.55 -20.14
N GLY A 122 -12.65 -0.03 -21.17
CA GLY A 122 -13.13 -1.42 -21.19
C GLY A 122 -12.06 -2.53 -21.30
N GLU A 123 -10.77 -2.22 -21.33
CA GLU A 123 -9.70 -3.22 -21.21
C GLU A 123 -8.80 -2.85 -20.03
N VAL A 124 -8.90 -3.62 -18.95
CA VAL A 124 -8.09 -3.44 -17.75
C VAL A 124 -6.97 -4.46 -17.72
N TYR A 125 -5.75 -3.98 -17.62
CA TYR A 125 -4.57 -4.81 -17.40
C TYR A 125 -4.04 -4.59 -15.98
N SER A 126 -3.85 -5.68 -15.25
CA SER A 126 -3.21 -5.62 -13.94
C SER A 126 -1.71 -5.32 -14.11
N ASN A 127 -1.26 -4.23 -13.50
CA ASN A 127 0.17 -3.90 -13.48
C ASN A 127 0.88 -4.86 -12.50
N PRO A 128 2.02 -5.48 -12.86
CA PRO A 128 2.77 -6.35 -11.96
C PRO A 128 3.42 -5.60 -10.78
N VAL A 129 3.49 -4.28 -10.81
CA VAL A 129 3.95 -3.46 -9.66
C VAL A 129 2.77 -3.24 -8.73
N GLN A 130 2.59 -4.18 -7.83
CA GLN A 130 1.52 -4.19 -6.82
C GLN A 130 2.13 -4.57 -5.48
N HIS A 131 1.71 -3.91 -4.40
CA HIS A 131 2.33 -4.10 -3.11
C HIS A 131 1.32 -4.25 -1.99
N VAL A 132 1.61 -5.16 -1.07
CA VAL A 132 1.00 -5.20 0.24
C VAL A 132 1.90 -4.46 1.23
N ARG A 133 1.33 -3.50 1.94
CA ARG A 133 2.05 -2.66 2.90
C ARG A 133 1.56 -2.98 4.31
N ILE A 134 2.28 -3.84 5.04
CA ILE A 134 2.02 -4.10 6.45
C ILE A 134 2.82 -3.08 7.26
N LYS A 135 2.12 -2.17 7.92
CA LYS A 135 2.70 -1.13 8.76
C LYS A 135 2.47 -1.46 10.22
N ILE A 136 3.50 -1.28 11.03
CA ILE A 136 3.41 -1.26 12.48
C ILE A 136 3.67 0.17 12.98
N PRO A 137 3.25 0.54 14.19
CA PRO A 137 3.47 1.89 14.72
C PRO A 137 4.95 2.29 14.65
N GLU A 138 5.26 3.47 14.10
CA GLU A 138 6.65 3.95 13.97
C GLU A 138 7.39 4.03 15.31
N SER A 139 6.68 4.28 16.40
CA SER A 139 7.24 4.36 17.74
C SER A 139 7.91 3.08 18.21
N VAL A 140 7.49 1.93 17.69
CA VAL A 140 8.01 0.59 18.04
C VAL A 140 8.66 -0.12 16.86
N SER A 141 8.63 0.48 15.66
CA SER A 141 9.21 -0.13 14.45
C SER A 141 10.71 -0.34 14.58
N PRO A 142 11.24 -1.47 14.07
CA PRO A 142 12.68 -1.71 13.96
C PRO A 142 13.40 -0.55 13.29
N ARG A 143 14.64 -0.30 13.75
CA ARG A 143 15.49 0.77 13.23
C ARG A 143 16.79 0.20 12.69
N ASP A 144 17.29 0.82 11.63
CA ASP A 144 18.61 0.50 11.09
C ASP A 144 19.75 0.97 12.04
N GLU A 145 20.97 0.66 11.68
CA GLU A 145 22.19 1.06 12.43
C GLU A 145 22.38 2.58 12.53
N ASN A 146 21.71 3.37 11.71
CA ASN A 146 21.72 4.83 11.75
C ASN A 146 20.53 5.41 12.55
N GLY A 147 19.64 4.54 13.09
CA GLY A 147 18.48 4.94 13.87
C GLY A 147 17.24 5.27 13.02
N ASN A 148 17.28 5.09 11.70
CA ASN A 148 16.15 5.32 10.83
C ASN A 148 15.14 4.18 10.95
N VAL A 149 13.86 4.50 10.87
CA VAL A 149 12.79 3.51 10.85
C VAL A 149 12.93 2.65 9.59
N MET A 150 13.05 1.34 9.76
CA MET A 150 13.27 0.42 8.63
C MET A 150 12.06 0.34 7.71
N PHE A 151 10.87 0.48 8.27
CA PHE A 151 9.63 0.53 7.51
C PHE A 151 8.61 1.43 8.22
N GLY A 152 8.28 2.52 7.59
CA GLY A 152 7.39 3.54 8.14
C GLY A 152 6.38 4.03 7.11
N VAL A 153 6.15 5.32 7.11
CA VAL A 153 5.26 5.99 6.15
C VAL A 153 5.77 5.85 4.71
N SER A 154 4.86 5.67 3.77
CA SER A 154 5.17 5.94 2.36
C SER A 154 5.46 7.42 2.20
N PRO A 155 6.67 7.82 1.73
CA PRO A 155 7.01 9.22 1.58
C PRO A 155 6.19 9.87 0.46
N TRP A 156 6.23 11.19 0.36
CA TRP A 156 5.60 11.94 -0.72
C TRP A 156 6.13 11.50 -2.08
N HIS A 157 5.23 11.05 -2.95
CA HIS A 157 5.56 10.63 -4.32
C HIS A 157 4.38 10.80 -5.26
N GLN A 158 4.65 10.64 -6.52
CA GLN A 158 3.69 10.40 -7.60
C GLN A 158 4.01 9.02 -8.16
N ASP A 159 3.04 8.18 -8.40
CA ASP A 159 3.29 6.82 -8.93
C ASP A 159 4.02 6.85 -10.27
N ALA A 160 3.77 7.88 -11.08
CA ALA A 160 4.50 8.12 -12.32
C ALA A 160 6.01 8.31 -12.12
N GLY A 161 6.46 8.73 -10.93
CA GLY A 161 7.86 8.96 -10.62
C GLY A 161 8.64 7.71 -10.19
N VAL A 162 7.92 6.63 -9.93
CA VAL A 162 8.51 5.36 -9.44
C VAL A 162 8.30 4.19 -10.42
N ILE A 163 7.74 4.46 -11.60
CA ILE A 163 7.59 3.49 -12.69
C ILE A 163 8.55 3.80 -13.83
N ASN A 164 8.71 2.83 -14.74
CA ASN A 164 9.59 2.99 -15.90
C ASN A 164 9.01 4.01 -16.90
N GLU A 165 9.86 4.85 -17.49
CA GLU A 165 9.52 5.85 -18.52
C GLU A 165 8.72 5.27 -19.70
N ALA A 166 8.93 4.00 -20.04
CA ALA A 166 8.15 3.31 -21.05
C ALA A 166 6.63 3.27 -20.75
N ALA A 167 6.25 3.39 -19.48
CA ALA A 167 4.86 3.42 -19.05
C ALA A 167 4.24 4.84 -19.02
N ASP A 168 4.96 5.89 -19.38
CA ASP A 168 4.48 7.28 -19.29
C ASP A 168 3.21 7.54 -20.10
N LYS A 169 3.07 6.84 -21.23
CA LYS A 169 1.90 6.97 -22.12
C LYS A 169 0.72 6.10 -21.71
N THR A 170 0.86 5.23 -20.72
CA THR A 170 -0.22 4.36 -20.25
C THR A 170 -1.20 5.14 -19.38
N ASN A 171 -2.48 4.79 -19.49
CA ASN A 171 -3.49 5.27 -18.56
C ASN A 171 -3.44 4.42 -17.29
N LEU A 172 -2.53 4.77 -16.38
CA LEU A 172 -2.32 4.07 -15.12
C LEU A 172 -3.25 4.63 -14.04
N LEU A 173 -4.00 3.73 -13.42
CA LEU A 173 -4.83 4.01 -12.25
C LEU A 173 -4.27 3.23 -11.05
N THR A 174 -4.09 3.90 -9.94
CA THR A 174 -3.80 3.26 -8.66
C THR A 174 -5.11 2.98 -7.93
N VAL A 175 -5.33 1.73 -7.58
CA VAL A 175 -6.44 1.27 -6.74
C VAL A 175 -5.87 0.88 -5.40
N TRP A 176 -6.06 1.72 -4.40
CA TRP A 176 -5.60 1.46 -3.04
C TRP A 176 -6.79 1.07 -2.16
N PHE A 177 -6.65 0.03 -1.37
CA PHE A 177 -7.67 -0.37 -0.40
C PHE A 177 -7.03 -0.93 0.88
N PRO A 178 -7.62 -0.65 2.04
CA PRO A 178 -7.13 -1.15 3.31
C PRO A 178 -7.72 -2.52 3.64
N LEU A 179 -6.96 -3.36 4.34
CA LEU A 179 -7.45 -4.63 4.88
C LEU A 179 -8.15 -4.44 6.24
N MET A 180 -8.01 -3.28 6.86
CA MET A 180 -8.70 -2.83 8.07
C MET A 180 -9.01 -1.34 7.92
N ASP A 181 -9.90 -0.78 8.73
CA ASP A 181 -10.19 0.66 8.67
C ASP A 181 -8.88 1.47 8.79
N ALA A 182 -8.61 2.31 7.81
CA ALA A 182 -7.46 3.19 7.79
C ALA A 182 -7.89 4.62 8.08
N GLY A 183 -7.68 5.06 9.30
CA GLY A 183 -7.93 6.42 9.79
C GLY A 183 -6.66 7.26 9.85
N VAL A 184 -6.80 8.47 10.34
CA VAL A 184 -5.67 9.38 10.56
C VAL A 184 -4.70 8.82 11.59
N GLU A 185 -5.22 8.12 12.58
CA GLU A 185 -4.50 7.55 13.72
C GLU A 185 -3.71 6.27 13.39
N ASN A 186 -3.99 5.64 12.24
CA ASN A 186 -3.34 4.38 11.85
C ASN A 186 -2.89 4.36 10.39
N GLY A 187 -2.55 5.54 9.86
CA GLY A 187 -1.77 5.66 8.64
C GLY A 187 -2.56 5.61 7.34
N CYS A 188 -3.74 6.23 7.26
CA CYS A 188 -4.42 6.43 5.99
C CYS A 188 -3.53 7.23 5.00
N LEU A 189 -3.90 7.21 3.73
CA LEU A 189 -3.22 8.06 2.75
C LEU A 189 -3.56 9.54 2.98
N THR A 190 -2.62 10.40 2.63
CA THR A 190 -2.80 11.84 2.49
C THR A 190 -2.48 12.25 1.06
N VAL A 191 -3.27 13.13 0.49
CA VAL A 191 -3.18 13.54 -0.91
C VAL A 191 -3.09 15.06 -1.02
N VAL A 192 -2.50 15.56 -2.10
CA VAL A 192 -2.57 16.98 -2.48
C VAL A 192 -3.59 17.11 -3.62
N PRO A 193 -4.82 17.58 -3.34
CA PRO A 193 -5.88 17.69 -4.33
C PRO A 193 -5.49 18.54 -5.53
N GLY A 194 -5.80 18.08 -6.74
CA GLY A 194 -5.51 18.79 -7.99
C GLY A 194 -4.05 18.75 -8.44
N SER A 195 -3.13 18.17 -7.65
CA SER A 195 -1.70 18.09 -7.99
C SER A 195 -1.41 17.30 -9.27
N HIS A 196 -2.28 16.39 -9.65
CA HIS A 196 -2.18 15.61 -10.89
C HIS A 196 -2.21 16.44 -12.18
N ARG A 197 -2.74 17.66 -12.11
CA ARG A 197 -2.76 18.61 -13.25
C ARG A 197 -1.39 19.24 -13.52
N GLY A 198 -0.51 19.18 -12.53
CA GLY A 198 0.86 19.64 -12.63
C GLY A 198 1.77 18.67 -13.40
N GLU A 199 3.03 19.03 -13.48
CA GLU A 199 4.07 18.20 -14.05
C GLU A 199 4.48 17.07 -13.07
N LEU A 200 5.22 16.10 -13.59
CA LEU A 200 5.92 15.12 -12.76
C LEU A 200 7.03 15.84 -11.99
N LEU A 201 6.91 15.86 -10.67
CA LEU A 201 7.90 16.47 -9.80
C LEU A 201 9.16 15.61 -9.71
N THR A 202 10.28 16.24 -9.40
CA THR A 202 11.55 15.50 -9.20
C THR A 202 11.46 14.59 -7.99
N HIS A 203 11.76 13.32 -8.18
CA HIS A 203 11.88 12.32 -7.12
C HIS A 203 13.35 12.10 -6.79
N CYS A 204 13.73 12.25 -5.53
CA CYS A 204 15.09 12.13 -5.03
C CYS A 204 15.25 10.86 -4.19
N PRO A 205 16.27 10.02 -4.45
CA PRO A 205 16.58 8.92 -3.56
C PRO A 205 17.19 9.42 -2.24
N GLY A 206 16.87 8.75 -1.12
CA GLY A 206 17.48 9.05 0.17
C GLY A 206 17.18 10.43 0.76
N TYR A 207 16.15 11.12 0.29
CA TYR A 207 15.76 12.42 0.86
C TYR A 207 15.33 12.26 2.32
N LYS A 208 15.90 13.09 3.22
CA LYS A 208 15.71 12.99 4.67
C LYS A 208 16.04 11.59 5.26
N ASP A 209 17.06 10.94 4.70
CA ASP A 209 17.55 9.62 5.13
C ASP A 209 16.48 8.51 5.11
N ARG A 210 15.42 8.69 4.33
CA ARG A 210 14.37 7.70 4.11
C ARG A 210 14.64 6.87 2.86
N PRO A 211 14.37 5.57 2.87
CA PRO A 211 14.53 4.72 1.69
C PRO A 211 13.52 5.10 0.59
N GLY A 212 13.88 4.78 -0.65
CA GLY A 212 13.04 4.96 -1.82
C GLY A 212 13.15 6.32 -2.49
N LEU A 213 12.39 6.47 -3.57
CA LEU A 213 12.25 7.72 -4.32
C LEU A 213 11.14 8.55 -3.72
N GLN A 214 11.40 9.83 -3.46
CA GLN A 214 10.44 10.72 -2.84
C GLN A 214 10.56 12.15 -3.35
N ILE A 215 9.47 12.88 -3.32
CA ILE A 215 9.41 14.28 -3.69
C ILE A 215 9.88 15.13 -2.50
N PRO A 216 10.90 16.00 -2.66
CA PRO A 216 11.25 16.99 -1.64
C PRO A 216 10.07 17.93 -1.34
N GLU A 217 9.77 18.12 -0.05
CA GLU A 217 8.61 18.90 0.40
C GLU A 217 8.61 20.37 -0.02
N ASN A 218 9.75 20.90 -0.46
CA ASN A 218 9.85 22.25 -0.99
C ASN A 218 9.42 22.40 -2.46
N LEU A 219 9.07 21.27 -3.13
CA LEU A 219 8.61 21.28 -4.52
C LEU A 219 7.08 21.40 -4.66
N PHE A 220 6.35 21.32 -3.56
CA PHE A 220 4.89 21.50 -3.51
C PHE A 220 4.48 22.05 -2.14
N ASN A 221 3.24 22.51 -2.02
CA ASN A 221 2.75 22.99 -0.73
C ASN A 221 2.14 21.86 0.09
N VAL A 222 2.88 21.36 1.08
CA VAL A 222 2.41 20.31 2.00
C VAL A 222 1.15 20.75 2.77
N GLY A 223 0.99 22.05 3.00
CA GLY A 223 -0.20 22.59 3.68
C GLY A 223 -1.51 22.40 2.90
N ASP A 224 -1.45 22.13 1.61
CA ASP A 224 -2.62 21.84 0.77
C ASP A 224 -3.02 20.36 0.84
N SER A 225 -2.26 19.52 1.54
CA SER A 225 -2.56 18.11 1.68
C SER A 225 -3.71 17.85 2.64
N MET A 226 -4.46 16.79 2.37
CA MET A 226 -5.54 16.34 3.23
C MET A 226 -5.50 14.83 3.43
N PRO A 227 -5.77 14.33 4.65
CA PRO A 227 -5.92 12.90 4.89
C PRO A 227 -7.20 12.38 4.23
N VAL A 228 -7.13 11.14 3.76
CA VAL A 228 -8.27 10.44 3.16
C VAL A 228 -8.50 9.13 3.93
N PRO A 229 -9.28 9.15 5.02
CA PRO A 229 -9.67 7.93 5.70
C PRO A 229 -10.50 7.02 4.79
N VAL A 230 -10.17 5.72 4.80
CA VAL A 230 -10.82 4.70 3.99
C VAL A 230 -11.21 3.53 4.88
N LYS A 231 -12.44 3.08 4.79
CA LYS A 231 -12.92 1.92 5.54
C LYS A 231 -12.59 0.62 4.82
N LYS A 232 -12.50 -0.45 5.56
CA LYS A 232 -12.44 -1.80 5.04
C LYS A 232 -13.66 -2.06 4.13
N GLY A 233 -13.41 -2.44 2.89
CA GLY A 233 -14.44 -2.60 1.86
C GLY A 233 -14.55 -1.44 0.87
N ASP A 234 -14.01 -0.26 1.20
CA ASP A 234 -13.91 0.89 0.30
C ASP A 234 -12.59 0.86 -0.48
N VAL A 235 -12.51 1.63 -1.55
CA VAL A 235 -11.26 1.86 -2.29
C VAL A 235 -10.99 3.36 -2.46
N LEU A 236 -9.72 3.69 -2.58
CA LEU A 236 -9.26 5.00 -3.01
C LEU A 236 -8.60 4.87 -4.38
N LEU A 237 -9.14 5.57 -5.35
CA LEU A 237 -8.57 5.66 -6.70
C LEU A 237 -7.69 6.90 -6.78
N LEU A 238 -6.52 6.75 -7.36
CA LEU A 238 -5.55 7.84 -7.55
C LEU A 238 -5.07 7.85 -9.00
N THR A 239 -4.92 9.04 -9.58
CA THR A 239 -4.18 9.15 -10.84
C THR A 239 -2.69 8.96 -10.58
N LYS A 240 -1.95 8.48 -11.56
CA LYS A 240 -0.50 8.28 -11.45
C LYS A 240 0.30 9.54 -11.12
N ARG A 241 -0.31 10.74 -11.24
CA ARG A 241 0.33 12.04 -10.96
C ARG A 241 -0.15 12.72 -9.69
N THR A 242 -1.10 12.15 -8.98
CA THR A 242 -1.53 12.68 -7.69
C THR A 242 -0.38 12.58 -6.69
N VAL A 243 0.05 13.71 -6.14
CA VAL A 243 1.05 13.74 -5.06
C VAL A 243 0.40 13.22 -3.80
N HIS A 244 0.96 12.15 -3.26
CA HIS A 244 0.41 11.50 -2.08
C HIS A 244 1.49 10.87 -1.20
N ALA A 245 1.12 10.58 0.02
CA ALA A 245 1.93 9.89 1.02
C ALA A 245 1.01 9.07 1.94
N SER A 246 1.56 8.33 2.89
CA SER A 246 0.76 7.80 4.00
C SER A 246 1.09 8.53 5.29
N LEU A 247 0.13 8.62 6.19
CA LEU A 247 0.37 9.08 7.57
C LEU A 247 1.09 7.98 8.38
N PRO A 248 1.70 8.35 9.51
CA PRO A 248 2.32 7.40 10.44
C PRO A 248 1.36 6.36 10.99
#